data_0cf4045f60c93982e9e9682f7dbe85c6
#
_entry.id   0cf4045f60c93982e9e9682f7dbe85c6
#
_cell.length_a   1.000
_cell.length_b   1.000
_cell.length_c   1.000
_cell.angle_alpha   90.00
_cell.angle_beta   90.00
_cell.angle_gamma   90.00
#
_symmetry.space_group_name_H-M   'P 1'
#
loop_
_entity.id
_entity.type
_entity.pdbx_description
1 polymer ?
#
loop_
_entity_poly.entity_id
_entity_poly.type
_entity_poly.pdbx_seq_one_letter_code
_entity_poly.pdbx_strand_id
1 'polypeptide(L)'
;MTPARLSRLVAVDLLQVASGLAIEAAWGTAHLMMYPLGLFSASSPVLAERRHDRRGLSPEQRGLLHHGVEAAETPILLVHGIIDNHAIFTVMEHALRRRGFQTLSRYDYGLLTQNIPRAAVRLGAAIEELSAATGYARIHVIGHSLGGLIARYYVQRLGGDQHVHTLVTLGTPHQGTQLARAAPLLPLVRQLTPDSPLIQELAEPAQGCRARFVAFYGDIDHLVVPGRNARLDHPDLNVQNIAVHGVGHLSMPNNGRIAFTIAQALRELHPDGTPGTP
;
A
#
# COMPACT_ATOMS: atom_id res chain seq x y z
N MET A 1 -15.80 -27.01 24.25
CA MET A 1 -16.22 -26.93 22.83
C MET A 1 -16.57 -28.33 22.37
N THR A 2 -17.72 -28.54 21.73
CA THR A 2 -18.10 -29.88 21.23
C THR A 2 -17.29 -30.22 19.94
N PRO A 3 -16.98 -31.52 19.70
CA PRO A 3 -16.23 -31.94 18.50
C PRO A 3 -16.85 -31.43 17.17
N ALA A 4 -18.19 -31.36 17.12
CA ALA A 4 -18.93 -30.85 15.96
C ALA A 4 -18.74 -29.33 15.71
N ARG A 5 -18.48 -28.54 16.74
CA ARG A 5 -18.12 -27.11 16.57
C ARG A 5 -16.69 -26.94 16.08
N LEU A 6 -15.78 -27.80 16.58
CA LEU A 6 -14.37 -27.77 16.13
C LEU A 6 -14.27 -28.17 14.64
N SER A 7 -14.98 -29.23 14.21
CA SER A 7 -14.96 -29.66 12.82
C SER A 7 -15.58 -28.62 11.86
N ARG A 8 -16.62 -27.91 12.28
CA ARG A 8 -17.21 -26.80 11.49
C ARG A 8 -16.26 -25.59 11.36
N LEU A 9 -15.56 -25.24 12.43
CA LEU A 9 -14.56 -24.15 12.38
C LEU A 9 -13.40 -24.49 11.43
N VAL A 10 -12.85 -25.70 11.57
CA VAL A 10 -11.77 -26.20 10.68
C VAL A 10 -12.23 -26.25 9.22
N ALA A 11 -13.46 -26.69 8.96
CA ALA A 11 -14.01 -26.74 7.59
C ALA A 11 -14.22 -25.34 7.00
N VAL A 12 -14.66 -24.37 7.78
CA VAL A 12 -14.82 -22.97 7.35
C VAL A 12 -13.46 -22.36 7.05
N ASP A 13 -12.45 -22.59 7.90
CA ASP A 13 -11.09 -22.09 7.68
C ASP A 13 -10.47 -22.69 6.40
N LEU A 14 -10.63 -24.01 6.19
CA LEU A 14 -10.15 -24.67 4.98
C LEU A 14 -10.82 -24.14 3.70
N LEU A 15 -12.14 -23.90 3.75
CA LEU A 15 -12.85 -23.31 2.60
C LEU A 15 -12.41 -21.88 2.33
N GLN A 16 -12.15 -21.08 3.36
CA GLN A 16 -11.64 -19.71 3.21
C GLN A 16 -10.24 -19.72 2.60
N VAL A 17 -9.36 -20.59 3.08
CA VAL A 17 -8.00 -20.72 2.51
C VAL A 17 -8.07 -21.20 1.06
N ALA A 18 -8.88 -22.22 0.74
CA ALA A 18 -9.01 -22.73 -0.62
C ALA A 18 -9.60 -21.67 -1.58
N SER A 19 -10.62 -20.92 -1.14
CA SER A 19 -11.18 -19.82 -1.93
C SER A 19 -10.18 -18.68 -2.11
N GLY A 20 -9.41 -18.35 -1.07
CA GLY A 20 -8.36 -17.34 -1.13
C GLY A 20 -7.26 -17.72 -2.13
N LEU A 21 -6.79 -18.96 -2.11
CA LEU A 21 -5.80 -19.46 -3.08
C LEU A 21 -6.33 -19.45 -4.52
N ALA A 22 -7.61 -19.81 -4.73
CA ALA A 22 -8.23 -19.74 -6.04
C ALA A 22 -8.36 -18.29 -6.57
N ILE A 23 -8.71 -17.35 -5.68
CA ILE A 23 -8.77 -15.93 -6.00
C ILE A 23 -7.36 -15.42 -6.33
N GLU A 24 -6.35 -15.80 -5.55
CA GLU A 24 -4.96 -15.42 -5.79
C GLU A 24 -4.46 -15.91 -7.15
N ALA A 25 -4.75 -17.18 -7.50
CA ALA A 25 -4.40 -17.73 -8.80
C ALA A 25 -5.13 -17.01 -9.95
N ALA A 26 -6.39 -16.65 -9.76
CA ALA A 26 -7.18 -15.89 -10.74
C ALA A 26 -6.58 -14.47 -10.92
N TRP A 27 -6.18 -13.80 -9.83
CA TRP A 27 -5.53 -12.49 -9.90
C TRP A 27 -4.14 -12.58 -10.54
N GLY A 28 -3.36 -13.63 -10.24
CA GLY A 28 -2.08 -13.88 -10.91
C GLY A 28 -2.24 -14.01 -12.42
N THR A 29 -3.26 -14.73 -12.87
CA THR A 29 -3.58 -14.89 -14.30
C THR A 29 -4.04 -13.57 -14.92
N ALA A 30 -4.96 -12.85 -14.26
CA ALA A 30 -5.44 -11.55 -14.71
C ALA A 30 -4.30 -10.53 -14.79
N HIS A 31 -3.41 -10.53 -13.80
CA HIS A 31 -2.23 -9.69 -13.77
C HIS A 31 -1.32 -9.95 -14.96
N LEU A 32 -1.01 -11.23 -15.25
CA LEU A 32 -0.21 -11.61 -16.42
C LEU A 32 -0.83 -11.16 -17.74
N MET A 33 -2.17 -11.21 -17.85
CA MET A 33 -2.89 -10.76 -19.04
C MET A 33 -2.96 -9.23 -19.14
N MET A 34 -3.06 -8.52 -18.03
CA MET A 34 -3.15 -7.06 -18.00
C MET A 34 -1.77 -6.37 -18.06
N TYR A 35 -0.71 -7.10 -17.74
CA TYR A 35 0.65 -6.56 -17.69
C TYR A 35 1.08 -5.83 -18.99
N PRO A 36 0.85 -6.38 -20.21
CA PRO A 36 1.19 -5.67 -21.44
C PRO A 36 0.44 -4.34 -21.61
N LEU A 37 -0.81 -4.26 -21.13
CA LEU A 37 -1.62 -3.04 -21.25
C LEU A 37 -1.05 -1.89 -20.40
N GLY A 38 -0.48 -2.21 -19.24
CA GLY A 38 0.19 -1.23 -18.38
C GLY A 38 1.50 -0.69 -18.98
N LEU A 39 2.19 -1.48 -19.81
CA LEU A 39 3.43 -1.04 -20.48
C LEU A 39 3.18 0.04 -21.56
N PHE A 40 1.99 0.06 -22.15
CA PHE A 40 1.63 1.02 -23.21
C PHE A 40 1.00 2.31 -22.66
N SER A 41 0.59 2.34 -21.40
CA SER A 41 0.14 3.57 -20.76
C SER A 41 1.35 4.34 -20.25
N ALA A 42 1.74 5.38 -21.00
CA ALA A 42 2.86 6.24 -20.65
C ALA A 42 2.69 6.81 -19.23
N SER A 43 3.68 6.57 -18.40
CA SER A 43 3.76 7.02 -17.02
C SER A 43 4.13 8.51 -16.96
N SER A 44 3.20 9.37 -17.29
CA SER A 44 3.24 10.71 -16.73
C SER A 44 2.43 10.67 -15.44
N PRO A 45 2.85 11.31 -14.34
CA PRO A 45 1.97 11.51 -13.21
C PRO A 45 0.76 12.29 -13.74
N VAL A 46 -0.29 11.55 -14.08
CA VAL A 46 -1.53 12.15 -14.56
C VAL A 46 -2.14 12.83 -13.35
N LEU A 47 -1.96 14.13 -13.30
CA LEU A 47 -2.74 14.98 -12.41
C LEU A 47 -4.21 14.68 -12.73
N ALA A 48 -4.87 13.94 -11.84
CA ALA A 48 -6.28 13.66 -12.01
C ALA A 48 -7.03 14.99 -12.09
N GLU A 49 -7.77 15.19 -13.18
CA GLU A 49 -8.61 16.36 -13.34
C GLU A 49 -9.42 16.60 -12.06
N ARG A 50 -9.26 17.76 -11.44
CA ARG A 50 -10.04 18.18 -10.28
C ARG A 50 -11.50 18.33 -10.71
N ARG A 51 -12.32 17.33 -10.49
CA ARG A 51 -13.77 17.44 -10.66
C ARG A 51 -14.37 18.06 -9.41
N HIS A 52 -14.54 19.37 -9.40
CA HIS A 52 -15.18 20.12 -8.32
C HIS A 52 -16.73 20.06 -8.35
N ASP A 53 -17.32 19.27 -9.23
CA ASP A 53 -18.77 19.17 -9.33
C ASP A 53 -19.35 18.27 -8.23
N ARG A 54 -19.98 18.90 -7.24
CA ARG A 54 -20.62 18.22 -6.10
C ARG A 54 -21.98 17.61 -6.42
N ARG A 55 -22.55 17.86 -7.59
CA ARG A 55 -23.92 17.48 -7.94
C ARG A 55 -24.13 16.01 -8.19
N GLY A 56 -23.05 15.27 -8.47
CA GLY A 56 -23.09 13.81 -8.70
C GLY A 56 -22.57 12.94 -7.56
N LEU A 57 -22.27 13.51 -6.39
CA LEU A 57 -21.67 12.77 -5.28
C LEU A 57 -22.67 11.82 -4.61
N SER A 58 -22.24 10.57 -4.33
CA SER A 58 -23.01 9.61 -3.55
C SER A 58 -23.21 10.08 -2.10
N PRO A 59 -24.18 9.49 -1.34
CA PRO A 59 -24.32 9.80 0.09
C PRO A 59 -23.04 9.60 0.90
N GLU A 60 -22.23 8.57 0.57
CA GLU A 60 -20.94 8.31 1.20
C GLU A 60 -19.91 9.41 0.92
N GLN A 61 -19.86 9.87 -0.34
CA GLN A 61 -18.99 10.98 -0.75
C GLN A 61 -19.38 12.29 -0.06
N ARG A 62 -20.69 12.56 0.07
CA ARG A 62 -21.18 13.72 0.83
C ARG A 62 -20.84 13.62 2.32
N GLY A 63 -20.94 12.42 2.90
CA GLY A 63 -20.54 12.16 4.28
C GLY A 63 -19.06 12.45 4.53
N LEU A 64 -18.17 12.06 3.60
CA LEU A 64 -16.75 12.37 3.68
C LEU A 64 -16.49 13.88 3.71
N LEU A 65 -17.20 14.64 2.89
CA LEU A 65 -17.10 16.11 2.87
C LEU A 65 -17.59 16.79 4.16
N HIS A 66 -18.51 16.15 4.89
CA HIS A 66 -18.95 16.64 6.20
C HIS A 66 -17.91 16.39 7.32
N HIS A 67 -17.06 15.37 7.19
CA HIS A 67 -16.01 15.05 8.16
C HIS A 67 -14.65 15.73 7.88
N GLY A 68 -14.58 16.57 6.86
CA GLY A 68 -13.41 17.36 6.50
C GLY A 68 -13.19 17.37 4.98
N VAL A 69 -13.31 18.54 4.39
CA VAL A 69 -13.01 18.74 2.95
C VAL A 69 -11.57 18.35 2.65
N GLU A 70 -10.65 18.58 3.59
CA GLU A 70 -9.23 18.22 3.50
C GLU A 70 -8.99 16.73 3.30
N ALA A 71 -9.68 15.86 4.05
CA ALA A 71 -9.48 14.41 3.94
C ALA A 71 -9.91 13.85 2.57
N ALA A 72 -10.95 14.44 1.94
CA ALA A 72 -11.43 14.02 0.63
C ALA A 72 -10.56 14.52 -0.53
N GLU A 73 -9.87 15.62 -0.32
CA GLU A 73 -9.06 16.30 -1.35
C GLU A 73 -7.57 16.00 -1.23
N THR A 74 -7.10 15.51 -0.07
CA THR A 74 -5.71 15.13 0.14
C THR A 74 -5.28 14.11 -0.92
N PRO A 75 -4.21 14.39 -1.69
CA PRO A 75 -3.75 13.52 -2.76
C PRO A 75 -3.32 12.15 -2.24
N ILE A 76 -3.61 11.11 -3.02
CA ILE A 76 -3.16 9.74 -2.76
C ILE A 76 -2.24 9.31 -3.91
N LEU A 77 -1.02 8.90 -3.60
CA LEU A 77 -0.07 8.34 -4.56
C LEU A 77 -0.04 6.81 -4.41
N LEU A 78 -0.26 6.09 -5.50
CA LEU A 78 -0.25 4.63 -5.56
C LEU A 78 1.08 4.14 -6.14
N VAL A 79 1.76 3.22 -5.43
CA VAL A 79 3.10 2.71 -5.78
C VAL A 79 3.04 1.19 -5.88
N HIS A 80 3.21 0.65 -7.10
CA HIS A 80 3.06 -0.78 -7.40
C HIS A 80 4.21 -1.66 -6.89
N GLY A 81 4.08 -2.99 -7.00
CA GLY A 81 5.06 -3.99 -6.60
C GLY A 81 6.14 -4.30 -7.65
N ILE A 82 6.95 -5.34 -7.37
CA ILE A 82 7.96 -5.85 -8.31
C ILE A 82 7.27 -6.53 -9.50
N ILE A 83 7.84 -6.38 -10.72
CA ILE A 83 7.28 -6.97 -11.96
C ILE A 83 5.79 -6.63 -12.12
N ASP A 84 5.41 -5.46 -11.67
CA ASP A 84 4.04 -4.97 -11.63
C ASP A 84 3.96 -3.62 -12.35
N ASN A 85 2.76 -3.10 -12.52
CA ASN A 85 2.53 -1.75 -12.98
C ASN A 85 1.26 -1.20 -12.31
N HIS A 86 0.95 0.05 -12.58
CA HIS A 86 -0.17 0.75 -11.96
C HIS A 86 -1.54 0.07 -12.16
N ALA A 87 -1.70 -0.86 -13.12
CA ALA A 87 -2.98 -1.52 -13.40
C ALA A 87 -3.48 -2.35 -12.22
N ILE A 88 -2.58 -2.82 -11.33
CA ILE A 88 -2.96 -3.57 -10.12
C ILE A 88 -3.89 -2.77 -9.19
N PHE A 89 -3.85 -1.43 -9.24
CA PHE A 89 -4.65 -0.56 -8.39
C PHE A 89 -6.02 -0.16 -8.98
N THR A 90 -6.39 -0.65 -10.17
CA THR A 90 -7.63 -0.24 -10.84
C THR A 90 -8.87 -0.40 -9.96
N VAL A 91 -8.98 -1.53 -9.25
CA VAL A 91 -10.11 -1.80 -8.34
C VAL A 91 -10.02 -0.91 -7.09
N MET A 92 -8.83 -0.74 -6.52
CA MET A 92 -8.59 0.13 -5.36
C MET A 92 -8.96 1.57 -5.68
N GLU A 93 -8.48 2.10 -6.81
CA GLU A 93 -8.82 3.46 -7.23
C GLU A 93 -10.33 3.67 -7.39
N HIS A 94 -10.99 2.74 -8.08
CA HIS A 94 -12.43 2.83 -8.24
C HIS A 94 -13.15 2.82 -6.87
N ALA A 95 -12.71 1.97 -5.95
CA ALA A 95 -13.26 1.89 -4.61
C ALA A 95 -13.02 3.16 -3.79
N LEU A 96 -11.83 3.77 -3.89
CA LEU A 96 -11.50 5.03 -3.20
C LEU A 96 -12.26 6.21 -3.81
N ARG A 97 -12.35 6.30 -5.15
CA ARG A 97 -13.15 7.34 -5.84
C ARG A 97 -14.62 7.29 -5.44
N ARG A 98 -15.21 6.10 -5.38
CA ARG A 98 -16.59 5.94 -4.91
C ARG A 98 -16.80 6.40 -3.47
N ARG A 99 -15.73 6.42 -2.66
CA ARG A 99 -15.75 6.89 -1.27
C ARG A 99 -15.33 8.36 -1.10
N GLY A 100 -15.16 9.08 -2.20
CA GLY A 100 -14.97 10.54 -2.17
C GLY A 100 -13.55 11.02 -2.38
N PHE A 101 -12.54 10.13 -2.39
CA PHE A 101 -11.17 10.52 -2.70
C PHE A 101 -11.04 10.85 -4.19
N GLN A 102 -10.77 12.10 -4.53
CA GLN A 102 -10.79 12.58 -5.92
C GLN A 102 -9.40 12.62 -6.55
N THR A 103 -8.38 13.00 -5.77
CA THR A 103 -7.02 13.17 -6.26
C THR A 103 -6.21 11.90 -6.04
N LEU A 104 -6.24 10.99 -7.03
CA LEU A 104 -5.44 9.77 -7.04
C LEU A 104 -4.46 9.82 -8.20
N SER A 105 -3.18 9.63 -7.89
CA SER A 105 -2.07 9.56 -8.84
C SER A 105 -1.37 8.22 -8.73
N ARG A 106 -0.69 7.81 -9.80
CA ARG A 106 0.06 6.55 -9.87
C ARG A 106 1.53 6.87 -10.08
N TYR A 107 2.38 6.08 -9.49
CA TYR A 107 3.82 6.20 -9.67
C TYR A 107 4.41 4.87 -10.14
N ASP A 108 5.07 4.92 -11.29
CA ASP A 108 5.79 3.79 -11.88
C ASP A 108 7.30 4.05 -11.75
N TYR A 109 8.01 3.22 -11.00
CA TYR A 109 9.46 3.36 -10.82
C TYR A 109 10.29 2.62 -11.89
N GLY A 110 9.63 2.01 -12.85
CA GLY A 110 10.24 1.31 -14.00
C GLY A 110 10.77 -0.09 -13.66
N LEU A 111 10.64 -1.00 -14.63
CA LEU A 111 11.04 -2.41 -14.52
C LEU A 111 12.53 -2.63 -14.28
N LEU A 112 13.38 -1.68 -14.71
CA LEU A 112 14.83 -1.77 -14.57
C LEU A 112 15.34 -1.25 -13.22
N THR A 113 14.45 -1.01 -12.26
CA THR A 113 14.85 -0.61 -10.93
C THR A 113 15.62 -1.74 -10.23
N GLN A 114 16.88 -1.47 -9.89
CA GLN A 114 17.77 -2.43 -9.24
C GLN A 114 18.15 -2.06 -7.81
N ASN A 115 17.74 -0.87 -7.34
CA ASN A 115 18.16 -0.32 -6.06
C ASN A 115 17.02 0.44 -5.38
N ILE A 116 16.62 -0.02 -4.21
CA ILE A 116 15.49 0.54 -3.44
C ILE A 116 15.77 1.97 -2.96
N PRO A 117 16.93 2.30 -2.35
CA PRO A 117 17.25 3.67 -1.97
C PRO A 117 17.18 4.66 -3.14
N ARG A 118 17.70 4.31 -4.31
CA ARG A 118 17.61 5.16 -5.51
C ARG A 118 16.16 5.32 -6.01
N ALA A 119 15.36 4.26 -5.93
CA ALA A 119 13.94 4.34 -6.26
C ALA A 119 13.19 5.25 -5.28
N ALA A 120 13.54 5.20 -3.99
CA ALA A 120 12.97 6.05 -2.96
C ALA A 120 13.28 7.54 -3.17
N VAL A 121 14.50 7.88 -3.60
CA VAL A 121 14.85 9.27 -3.98
C VAL A 121 13.96 9.76 -5.13
N ARG A 122 13.77 8.94 -6.18
CA ARG A 122 12.91 9.30 -7.31
C ARG A 122 11.43 9.40 -6.91
N LEU A 123 10.98 8.52 -6.01
CA LEU A 123 9.63 8.62 -5.44
C LEU A 123 9.46 9.93 -4.68
N GLY A 124 10.47 10.36 -3.90
CA GLY A 124 10.46 11.63 -3.21
C GLY A 124 10.23 12.81 -4.16
N ALA A 125 10.97 12.89 -5.26
CA ALA A 125 10.78 13.93 -6.26
C ALA A 125 9.35 13.93 -6.85
N ALA A 126 8.78 12.75 -7.11
CA ALA A 126 7.39 12.66 -7.60
C ALA A 126 6.35 13.09 -6.54
N ILE A 127 6.61 12.82 -5.26
CA ILE A 127 5.78 13.28 -4.15
C ILE A 127 5.82 14.81 -4.04
N GLU A 128 7.01 15.40 -4.12
CA GLU A 128 7.21 16.85 -4.08
C GLU A 128 6.52 17.54 -5.27
N GLU A 129 6.64 16.97 -6.47
CA GLU A 129 5.95 17.46 -7.66
C GLU A 129 4.42 17.41 -7.48
N LEU A 130 3.88 16.31 -6.97
CA LEU A 130 2.45 16.17 -6.69
C LEU A 130 1.98 17.17 -5.63
N SER A 131 2.76 17.35 -4.56
CA SER A 131 2.50 18.33 -3.50
C SER A 131 2.46 19.76 -4.09
N ALA A 132 3.44 20.14 -4.89
CA ALA A 132 3.51 21.44 -5.53
C ALA A 132 2.31 21.69 -6.48
N ALA A 133 1.96 20.68 -7.28
CA ALA A 133 0.87 20.77 -8.25
C ALA A 133 -0.51 20.84 -7.60
N THR A 134 -0.69 20.24 -6.42
CA THR A 134 -1.97 20.19 -5.71
C THR A 134 -2.10 21.24 -4.61
N GLY A 135 -0.99 21.81 -4.15
CA GLY A 135 -0.93 22.75 -3.03
C GLY A 135 -1.04 22.11 -1.66
N TYR A 136 -0.96 20.77 -1.57
CA TYR A 136 -0.97 20.04 -0.30
C TYR A 136 0.47 19.79 0.17
N ALA A 137 0.82 20.26 1.37
CA ALA A 137 2.16 20.05 1.94
C ALA A 137 2.44 18.57 2.23
N ARG A 138 1.42 17.78 2.55
CA ARG A 138 1.52 16.36 2.87
C ARG A 138 0.44 15.57 2.13
N ILE A 139 0.81 14.40 1.61
CA ILE A 139 -0.07 13.50 0.86
C ILE A 139 -0.18 12.14 1.53
N HIS A 140 -1.08 11.30 1.05
CA HIS A 140 -1.10 9.88 1.39
C HIS A 140 -0.36 9.06 0.34
N VAL A 141 0.29 7.99 0.79
CA VAL A 141 0.92 7.01 -0.10
C VAL A 141 0.35 5.63 0.19
N ILE A 142 -0.02 4.88 -0.85
CA ILE A 142 -0.41 3.48 -0.76
C ILE A 142 0.57 2.67 -1.59
N GLY A 143 1.38 1.84 -0.92
CA GLY A 143 2.39 1.01 -1.57
C GLY A 143 2.04 -0.48 -1.49
N HIS A 144 2.12 -1.19 -2.62
CA HIS A 144 1.98 -2.64 -2.67
C HIS A 144 3.36 -3.29 -2.74
N SER A 145 3.58 -4.33 -1.92
CA SER A 145 4.79 -5.16 -1.97
C SER A 145 6.07 -4.31 -1.94
N LEU A 146 6.94 -4.41 -2.95
CA LEU A 146 8.15 -3.60 -3.11
C LEU A 146 7.88 -2.10 -3.08
N GLY A 147 6.77 -1.63 -3.68
CA GLY A 147 6.39 -0.22 -3.67
C GLY A 147 6.18 0.33 -2.26
N GLY A 148 5.64 -0.48 -1.36
CA GLY A 148 5.54 -0.13 0.06
C GLY A 148 6.90 -0.03 0.75
N LEU A 149 7.87 -0.87 0.37
CA LEU A 149 9.22 -0.82 0.94
C LEU A 149 10.01 0.40 0.43
N ILE A 150 9.86 0.75 -0.86
CA ILE A 150 10.42 1.98 -1.45
C ILE A 150 9.85 3.22 -0.74
N ALA A 151 8.53 3.25 -0.54
CA ALA A 151 7.88 4.36 0.15
C ALA A 151 8.27 4.44 1.64
N ARG A 152 8.39 3.30 2.32
CA ARG A 152 8.89 3.26 3.70
C ARG A 152 10.30 3.81 3.79
N TYR A 153 11.20 3.42 2.90
CA TYR A 153 12.57 3.92 2.88
C TYR A 153 12.60 5.45 2.72
N TYR A 154 11.81 5.98 1.78
CA TYR A 154 11.68 7.44 1.61
C TYR A 154 11.20 8.12 2.89
N VAL A 155 10.10 7.64 3.48
CA VAL A 155 9.50 8.25 4.66
C VAL A 155 10.42 8.18 5.87
N GLN A 156 11.04 7.02 6.10
CA GLN A 156 11.79 6.75 7.32
C GLN A 156 13.24 7.23 7.27
N ARG A 157 13.88 7.24 6.06
CA ARG A 157 15.32 7.47 5.91
C ARG A 157 15.69 8.73 5.13
N LEU A 158 14.78 9.25 4.32
CA LEU A 158 15.04 10.40 3.46
C LEU A 158 14.22 11.65 3.83
N GLY A 159 13.66 11.69 5.06
CA GLY A 159 12.87 12.83 5.54
C GLY A 159 11.49 12.96 4.88
N GLY A 160 11.03 11.90 4.22
CA GLY A 160 9.73 11.90 3.54
C GLY A 160 8.52 12.04 4.46
N ASP A 161 8.68 11.89 5.77
CA ASP A 161 7.65 12.16 6.78
C ASP A 161 7.20 13.64 6.80
N GLN A 162 7.99 14.53 6.21
CA GLN A 162 7.60 15.93 5.99
C GLN A 162 6.56 16.08 4.88
N HIS A 163 6.53 15.16 3.92
CA HIS A 163 5.66 15.20 2.74
C HIS A 163 4.60 14.09 2.73
N VAL A 164 4.76 13.06 3.57
CA VAL A 164 3.81 11.95 3.69
C VAL A 164 3.11 11.98 5.03
N HIS A 165 1.79 12.08 5.00
CA HIS A 165 0.95 12.03 6.20
C HIS A 165 0.73 10.59 6.66
N THR A 166 0.23 9.74 5.75
CA THR A 166 -0.03 8.33 6.01
C THR A 166 0.56 7.48 4.90
N LEU A 167 1.37 6.49 5.29
CA LEU A 167 1.83 5.43 4.41
C LEU A 167 1.04 4.16 4.71
N VAL A 168 0.22 3.74 3.74
CA VAL A 168 -0.45 2.44 3.76
C VAL A 168 0.39 1.45 2.98
N THR A 169 0.63 0.27 3.53
CA THR A 169 1.37 -0.80 2.86
C THR A 169 0.53 -2.07 2.77
N LEU A 170 0.59 -2.74 1.62
CA LEU A 170 -0.16 -3.95 1.29
C LEU A 170 0.83 -5.07 0.99
N GLY A 171 0.94 -6.08 1.85
CA GLY A 171 1.84 -7.20 1.67
C GLY A 171 3.31 -6.79 1.48
N THR A 172 3.74 -5.71 2.10
CA THR A 172 5.12 -5.21 1.99
C THR A 172 6.03 -6.03 2.89
N PRO A 173 7.16 -6.56 2.36
CA PRO A 173 8.12 -7.33 3.16
C PRO A 173 8.95 -6.42 4.08
N HIS A 174 8.33 -5.89 5.15
CA HIS A 174 8.97 -4.93 6.06
C HIS A 174 10.20 -5.49 6.80
N GLN A 175 10.23 -6.81 6.98
CA GLN A 175 11.35 -7.55 7.57
C GLN A 175 12.01 -8.48 6.53
N GLY A 176 11.82 -8.20 5.23
CA GLY A 176 12.28 -9.04 4.13
C GLY A 176 11.47 -10.33 3.95
N THR A 177 11.87 -11.13 2.96
CA THR A 177 11.25 -12.44 2.68
C THR A 177 12.30 -13.51 2.42
N GLN A 178 12.12 -14.70 2.98
CA GLN A 178 12.99 -15.85 2.72
C GLN A 178 12.96 -16.28 1.25
N LEU A 179 11.85 -16.04 0.56
CA LEU A 179 11.73 -16.34 -0.86
C LEU A 179 12.78 -15.60 -1.72
N ALA A 180 13.23 -14.42 -1.28
CA ALA A 180 14.26 -13.66 -1.98
C ALA A 180 15.62 -14.39 -2.07
N ARG A 181 15.87 -15.35 -1.19
CA ARG A 181 17.09 -16.19 -1.24
C ARG A 181 17.13 -17.14 -2.45
N ALA A 182 15.99 -17.38 -3.10
CA ALA A 182 15.92 -18.22 -4.29
C ALA A 182 16.51 -17.53 -5.55
N ALA A 183 16.65 -16.20 -5.55
CA ALA A 183 17.19 -15.45 -6.69
C ALA A 183 18.32 -14.47 -6.28
N PRO A 184 19.42 -14.96 -5.70
CA PRO A 184 20.49 -14.14 -5.11
C PRO A 184 21.27 -13.30 -6.11
N LEU A 185 21.20 -13.65 -7.40
CA LEU A 185 21.89 -12.94 -8.47
C LEU A 185 21.18 -11.66 -8.93
N LEU A 186 19.91 -11.49 -8.54
CA LEU A 186 19.14 -10.28 -8.87
C LEU A 186 19.37 -9.20 -7.79
N PRO A 187 20.03 -8.07 -8.11
CA PRO A 187 20.42 -7.06 -7.13
C PRO A 187 19.23 -6.50 -6.33
N LEU A 188 18.07 -6.34 -6.99
CA LEU A 188 16.85 -5.88 -6.34
C LEU A 188 16.32 -6.91 -5.36
N VAL A 189 16.23 -8.18 -5.77
CA VAL A 189 15.70 -9.28 -4.95
C VAL A 189 16.58 -9.52 -3.71
N ARG A 190 17.89 -9.42 -3.86
CA ARG A 190 18.83 -9.55 -2.75
C ARG A 190 18.59 -8.52 -1.63
N GLN A 191 18.11 -7.32 -1.96
CA GLN A 191 17.75 -6.30 -0.96
C GLN A 191 16.50 -6.68 -0.16
N LEU A 192 15.71 -7.64 -0.62
CA LEU A 192 14.51 -8.15 0.05
C LEU A 192 14.80 -9.32 1.00
N THR A 193 16.04 -9.81 1.11
CA THR A 193 16.37 -10.85 2.10
C THR A 193 16.30 -10.27 3.52
N PRO A 194 15.85 -11.05 4.53
CA PRO A 194 15.67 -10.55 5.90
C PRO A 194 16.94 -9.99 6.55
N ASP A 195 18.10 -10.45 6.10
CA ASP A 195 19.43 -10.06 6.59
C ASP A 195 20.14 -9.05 5.67
N SER A 196 19.42 -8.48 4.71
CA SER A 196 20.01 -7.47 3.80
C SER A 196 20.36 -6.18 4.55
N PRO A 197 21.41 -5.47 4.09
CA PRO A 197 21.77 -4.16 4.65
C PRO A 197 20.59 -3.18 4.65
N LEU A 198 19.71 -3.24 3.62
CA LEU A 198 18.52 -2.41 3.53
C LEU A 198 17.55 -2.67 4.70
N ILE A 199 17.26 -3.94 4.99
CA ILE A 199 16.34 -4.31 6.09
C ILE A 199 16.96 -3.96 7.44
N GLN A 200 18.27 -4.12 7.60
CA GLN A 200 18.99 -3.70 8.81
C GLN A 200 18.93 -2.17 9.00
N GLU A 201 19.18 -1.40 7.93
CA GLU A 201 19.07 0.06 7.96
C GLU A 201 17.65 0.53 8.32
N LEU A 202 16.61 -0.15 7.81
CA LEU A 202 15.22 0.14 8.16
C LEU A 202 14.84 -0.25 9.61
N ALA A 203 15.65 -1.04 10.28
CA ALA A 203 15.49 -1.38 11.71
C ALA A 203 16.21 -0.40 12.64
N GLU A 204 17.09 0.46 12.14
CA GLU A 204 17.78 1.48 12.94
C GLU A 204 16.80 2.54 13.48
N PRO A 205 17.15 3.26 14.55
CA PRO A 205 16.32 4.31 15.14
C PRO A 205 15.80 5.32 14.12
N ALA A 206 14.53 5.70 14.27
CA ALA A 206 13.82 6.64 13.39
C ALA A 206 13.06 7.71 14.22
N GLN A 207 13.73 8.24 15.24
CA GLN A 207 13.15 9.20 16.16
C GLN A 207 12.65 10.45 15.42
N GLY A 208 11.47 10.92 15.79
CA GLY A 208 10.86 12.10 15.20
C GLY A 208 10.14 11.89 13.86
N CYS A 209 10.05 10.65 13.34
CA CYS A 209 9.23 10.37 12.17
C CYS A 209 7.74 10.61 12.47
N ARG A 210 7.14 11.58 11.78
CA ARG A 210 5.77 12.05 12.02
C ARG A 210 4.71 11.34 11.19
N ALA A 211 5.11 10.51 10.24
CA ALA A 211 4.17 9.78 9.39
C ALA A 211 3.45 8.67 10.17
N ARG A 212 2.17 8.47 9.86
CA ARG A 212 1.42 7.28 10.30
C ARG A 212 1.63 6.16 9.31
N PHE A 213 1.81 4.94 9.82
CA PHE A 213 1.93 3.73 9.01
C PHE A 213 0.74 2.81 9.26
N VAL A 214 0.12 2.31 8.19
CA VAL A 214 -0.94 1.30 8.25
C VAL A 214 -0.52 0.11 7.39
N ALA A 215 -0.13 -0.99 8.04
CA ALA A 215 0.44 -2.15 7.36
C ALA A 215 -0.57 -3.31 7.30
N PHE A 216 -1.01 -3.67 6.10
CA PHE A 216 -1.87 -4.84 5.85
C PHE A 216 -1.02 -6.07 5.53
N TYR A 217 -1.30 -7.18 6.19
CA TYR A 217 -0.64 -8.46 5.96
C TYR A 217 -1.65 -9.62 5.94
N GLY A 218 -1.45 -10.56 5.02
CA GLY A 218 -2.33 -11.69 4.80
C GLY A 218 -1.79 -12.99 5.40
N ASP A 219 -2.68 -13.87 5.83
CA ASP A 219 -2.34 -15.19 6.35
C ASP A 219 -2.00 -16.20 5.24
N ILE A 220 -2.44 -15.95 4.02
CA ILE A 220 -2.13 -16.78 2.84
C ILE A 220 -1.21 -16.06 1.83
N ASP A 221 -0.48 -15.02 2.28
CA ASP A 221 0.56 -14.39 1.47
C ASP A 221 1.76 -15.33 1.33
N HIS A 222 1.97 -15.85 0.12
CA HIS A 222 3.06 -16.78 -0.20
C HIS A 222 4.29 -16.12 -0.82
N LEU A 223 4.26 -14.79 -1.03
CA LEU A 223 5.42 -14.03 -1.51
C LEU A 223 6.20 -13.38 -0.36
N VAL A 224 5.56 -13.07 0.76
CA VAL A 224 6.25 -12.66 1.99
C VAL A 224 6.31 -13.83 2.95
N VAL A 225 7.46 -14.49 3.02
CA VAL A 225 7.67 -15.70 3.84
C VAL A 225 8.73 -15.44 4.91
N PRO A 226 8.41 -15.68 6.19
CA PRO A 226 7.08 -15.94 6.75
C PRO A 226 6.15 -14.74 6.66
N GLY A 227 4.83 -14.95 6.60
CA GLY A 227 3.83 -13.88 6.42
C GLY A 227 3.90 -12.76 7.47
N ARG A 228 4.36 -13.09 8.71
CA ARG A 228 4.60 -12.07 9.75
C ARG A 228 5.62 -11.00 9.35
N ASN A 229 6.50 -11.27 8.38
CA ASN A 229 7.50 -10.30 7.90
C ASN A 229 6.86 -9.12 7.13
N ALA A 230 5.58 -9.21 6.79
CA ALA A 230 4.82 -8.09 6.26
C ALA A 230 4.27 -7.18 7.37
N ARG A 231 4.39 -7.54 8.65
CA ARG A 231 4.15 -6.62 9.76
C ARG A 231 5.27 -5.60 9.83
N LEU A 232 4.91 -4.38 10.16
CA LEU A 232 5.85 -3.31 10.45
C LEU A 232 5.98 -3.18 11.97
N ASP A 233 7.03 -3.75 12.52
CA ASP A 233 7.34 -3.67 13.95
C ASP A 233 8.58 -2.79 14.11
N HIS A 234 8.39 -1.55 14.61
CA HIS A 234 9.45 -0.57 14.82
C HIS A 234 9.09 0.35 16.01
N PRO A 235 9.98 0.51 16.99
CA PRO A 235 9.64 1.21 18.24
C PRO A 235 9.36 2.71 18.07
N ASP A 236 9.99 3.35 17.08
CA ASP A 236 9.91 4.81 16.89
C ASP A 236 8.83 5.22 15.88
N LEU A 237 8.14 4.28 15.22
CA LEU A 237 7.15 4.58 14.21
C LEU A 237 5.73 4.45 14.76
N ASN A 238 4.83 5.37 14.36
CA ASN A 238 3.41 5.25 14.64
C ASN A 238 2.78 4.23 13.67
N VAL A 239 2.61 2.98 14.11
CA VAL A 239 2.22 1.86 13.26
C VAL A 239 0.92 1.21 13.72
N GLN A 240 0.01 1.01 12.77
CA GLN A 240 -1.14 0.13 12.90
C GLN A 240 -0.97 -1.08 11.97
N ASN A 241 -0.83 -2.28 12.54
CA ASN A 241 -0.78 -3.53 11.78
C ASN A 241 -2.18 -4.14 11.68
N ILE A 242 -2.64 -4.46 10.47
CA ILE A 242 -3.97 -5.02 10.19
C ILE A 242 -3.82 -6.37 9.50
N ALA A 243 -4.21 -7.43 10.21
CA ALA A 243 -4.28 -8.79 9.67
C ALA A 243 -5.51 -8.93 8.76
N VAL A 244 -5.32 -9.53 7.59
CA VAL A 244 -6.43 -9.87 6.67
C VAL A 244 -6.44 -11.38 6.41
N HIS A 245 -7.58 -12.01 6.66
CA HIS A 245 -7.75 -13.46 6.56
C HIS A 245 -8.28 -13.87 5.18
N GLY A 246 -7.71 -14.94 4.64
CA GLY A 246 -8.09 -15.49 3.34
C GLY A 246 -7.72 -14.59 2.15
N VAL A 247 -6.75 -13.70 2.33
CA VAL A 247 -6.28 -12.76 1.29
C VAL A 247 -4.79 -13.02 1.03
N GLY A 248 -4.46 -13.28 -0.22
CA GLY A 248 -3.10 -13.48 -0.68
C GLY A 248 -2.46 -12.18 -1.19
N HIS A 249 -1.23 -12.27 -1.65
CA HIS A 249 -0.39 -11.13 -2.01
C HIS A 249 -0.97 -10.26 -3.13
N LEU A 250 -1.32 -10.88 -4.26
CA LEU A 250 -1.79 -10.15 -5.46
C LEU A 250 -3.25 -9.68 -5.33
N SER A 251 -4.02 -10.32 -4.46
CA SER A 251 -5.42 -9.96 -4.23
C SER A 251 -5.61 -8.77 -3.28
N MET A 252 -4.58 -8.39 -2.49
CA MET A 252 -4.69 -7.27 -1.53
C MET A 252 -5.11 -5.95 -2.18
N PRO A 253 -4.50 -5.47 -3.28
CA PRO A 253 -4.90 -4.22 -3.93
C PRO A 253 -6.30 -4.27 -4.54
N ASN A 254 -6.84 -5.46 -4.74
CA ASN A 254 -8.14 -5.69 -5.36
C ASN A 254 -9.24 -6.06 -4.35
N ASN A 255 -8.92 -6.05 -3.05
CA ASN A 255 -9.85 -6.46 -2.00
C ASN A 255 -10.70 -5.28 -1.51
N GLY A 256 -12.02 -5.39 -1.67
CA GLY A 256 -12.97 -4.32 -1.31
C GLY A 256 -13.01 -4.02 0.19
N ARG A 257 -12.76 -5.01 1.07
CA ARG A 257 -12.69 -4.79 2.54
C ARG A 257 -11.44 -3.98 2.88
N ILE A 258 -10.30 -4.31 2.27
CA ILE A 258 -9.05 -3.54 2.45
C ILE A 258 -9.27 -2.10 1.98
N ALA A 259 -9.85 -1.89 0.79
CA ALA A 259 -10.14 -0.54 0.29
C ALA A 259 -11.08 0.25 1.21
N PHE A 260 -12.05 -0.42 1.83
CA PHE A 260 -12.93 0.20 2.82
C PHE A 260 -12.16 0.63 4.08
N THR A 261 -11.35 -0.26 4.63
CA THR A 261 -10.54 0.02 5.84
C THR A 261 -9.52 1.12 5.58
N ILE A 262 -8.89 1.14 4.40
CA ILE A 262 -8.00 2.23 3.98
C ILE A 262 -8.76 3.55 3.97
N ALA A 263 -9.94 3.59 3.34
CA ALA A 263 -10.74 4.81 3.28
C ALA A 263 -11.12 5.32 4.68
N GLN A 264 -11.38 4.43 5.63
CA GLN A 264 -11.61 4.81 7.04
C GLN A 264 -10.32 5.38 7.67
N ALA A 265 -9.20 4.69 7.54
CA ALA A 265 -7.92 5.13 8.11
C ALA A 265 -7.46 6.50 7.57
N LEU A 266 -7.73 6.79 6.29
CA LEU A 266 -7.38 8.08 5.68
C LEU A 266 -8.34 9.22 6.05
N ARG A 267 -9.52 8.92 6.59
CA ARG A 267 -10.49 9.93 7.09
C ARG A 267 -10.14 10.47 8.47
N GLU A 268 -9.37 9.72 9.25
CA GLU A 268 -8.98 10.07 10.62
C GLU A 268 -7.87 11.13 10.64
N LEU A 269 -7.98 12.16 9.80
CA LEU A 269 -7.08 13.30 9.78
C LEU A 269 -7.52 14.33 10.80
N HIS A 270 -6.66 14.64 11.77
CA HIS A 270 -6.76 15.91 12.49
C HIS A 270 -6.24 17.06 11.62
N PRO A 271 -6.80 18.28 11.75
CA PRO A 271 -6.32 19.46 11.01
C PRO A 271 -4.83 19.77 11.24
N ASP A 272 -4.27 19.34 12.35
CA ASP A 272 -2.85 19.49 12.73
C ASP A 272 -1.97 18.29 12.32
N GLY A 273 -2.55 17.27 11.65
CA GLY A 273 -1.85 16.07 11.23
C GLY A 273 -1.57 15.08 12.36
N THR A 274 -2.14 15.27 13.56
CA THR A 274 -2.07 14.28 14.63
C THR A 274 -3.11 13.18 14.45
N PRO A 275 -2.84 11.92 14.83
CA PRO A 275 -3.84 10.87 14.79
C PRO A 275 -4.96 11.18 15.78
N GLY A 276 -6.22 11.03 15.33
CA GLY A 276 -7.37 11.03 16.22
C GLY A 276 -7.21 9.95 17.29
N THR A 277 -7.36 10.32 18.54
CA THR A 277 -7.52 9.33 19.61
C THR A 277 -8.80 8.53 19.36
N PRO A 278 -8.76 7.19 19.54
CA PRO A 278 -9.91 6.33 19.33
C PRO A 278 -11.07 6.66 20.27
#